data_8343b992ea36635cc0146742103f84da
#
_entry.id   8343b992ea36635cc0146742103f84da
#
_cell.length_a   1.000
_cell.length_b   1.000
_cell.length_c   1.000
_cell.angle_alpha   90.00
_cell.angle_beta   90.00
_cell.angle_gamma   90.00
#
_symmetry.space_group_name_H-M   'P 1'
#
loop_
_entity.id
_entity.type
_entity.pdbx_description
1 polymer ?
#
loop_
_entity_poly.entity_id
_entity_poly.type
_entity_poly.pdbx_seq_one_letter_code
_entity_poly.pdbx_strand_id
1 'polypeptide(L)'
;SCIIIGCVLTLLFVIRQFKTSHPLLNFRVLKYRAFSFAMILHCTIALTLGINAILSQFYFQTGRGLSPATTGLILMFPSIMMLLGNMLTKELHKKGLRKSLISGGLLLALLGNLGLCNLTLESNLIFIVSCFGMRFFGLSLAQMPLTNYGLEAVPRELTGHATSMYNWGKQLVQTISTNIL
;
A
#
# COMPACT_ATOMS: atom_id res chain seq x y z
N SER A 1 -16.11 -11.13 19.44
CA SER A 1 -16.67 -12.34 18.76
C SER A 1 -16.38 -12.34 17.26
N CYS A 2 -16.56 -11.23 16.50
CA CYS A 2 -16.33 -11.19 15.04
C CYS A 2 -14.86 -11.41 14.66
N ILE A 3 -13.91 -10.95 15.44
CA ILE A 3 -12.47 -11.13 15.19
C ILE A 3 -12.09 -12.61 15.26
N ILE A 4 -12.59 -13.32 16.26
CA ILE A 4 -12.33 -14.76 16.45
C ILE A 4 -12.88 -15.54 15.26
N ILE A 5 -14.12 -15.24 14.84
CA ILE A 5 -14.75 -15.87 13.67
C ILE A 5 -13.93 -15.59 12.41
N GLY A 6 -13.49 -14.36 12.20
CA GLY A 6 -12.63 -13.96 11.08
C GLY A 6 -11.29 -14.72 11.07
N CYS A 7 -10.63 -14.85 12.22
CA CYS A 7 -9.39 -15.61 12.36
C CYS A 7 -9.59 -17.10 12.06
N VAL A 8 -10.67 -17.70 12.59
CA VAL A 8 -11.00 -19.11 12.34
C VAL A 8 -11.29 -19.36 10.86
N LEU A 9 -12.09 -18.51 10.22
CA LEU A 9 -12.39 -18.62 8.79
C LEU A 9 -11.14 -18.46 7.93
N THR A 10 -10.25 -17.53 8.26
CA THR A 10 -8.98 -17.33 7.56
C THR A 10 -8.07 -18.55 7.72
N LEU A 11 -7.99 -19.13 8.92
CA LEU A 11 -7.23 -20.35 9.19
C LEU A 11 -7.80 -21.55 8.41
N LEU A 12 -9.11 -21.75 8.44
CA LEU A 12 -9.76 -22.81 7.67
C LEU A 12 -9.56 -22.64 6.17
N PHE A 13 -9.63 -21.41 5.65
CA PHE A 13 -9.32 -21.09 4.26
C PHE A 13 -7.89 -21.49 3.90
N VAL A 14 -6.90 -21.09 4.70
CA VAL A 14 -5.48 -21.43 4.46
C VAL A 14 -5.26 -22.93 4.49
N ILE A 15 -5.82 -23.66 5.47
CA ILE A 15 -5.70 -25.12 5.57
C ILE A 15 -6.32 -25.80 4.34
N ARG A 16 -7.47 -25.31 3.89
CA ARG A 16 -8.14 -25.84 2.69
C ARG A 16 -7.28 -25.63 1.44
N GLN A 17 -6.59 -24.47 1.31
CA GLN A 17 -5.71 -24.19 0.17
C GLN A 17 -4.54 -25.18 0.07
N PHE A 18 -4.02 -25.68 1.20
CA PHE A 18 -2.97 -26.71 1.21
C PHE A 18 -3.46 -28.09 0.80
N LYS A 19 -4.76 -28.39 0.98
CA LYS A 19 -5.34 -29.72 0.69
C LYS A 19 -5.99 -29.83 -0.69
N THR A 20 -6.24 -28.72 -1.37
CA THR A 20 -6.95 -28.69 -2.65
C THR A 20 -5.97 -28.91 -3.81
N SER A 21 -6.36 -29.75 -4.79
CA SER A 21 -5.56 -30.03 -6.00
C SER A 21 -5.45 -28.82 -6.94
N HIS A 22 -6.42 -27.89 -6.90
CA HIS A 22 -6.39 -26.63 -7.64
C HIS A 22 -6.52 -25.45 -6.66
N PRO A 23 -5.45 -25.09 -5.92
CA PRO A 23 -5.49 -24.01 -4.95
C PRO A 23 -5.63 -22.66 -5.64
N LEU A 24 -6.50 -21.78 -5.13
CA LEU A 24 -6.57 -20.38 -5.57
C LEU A 24 -5.29 -19.61 -5.23
N LEU A 25 -4.69 -19.94 -4.07
CA LEU A 25 -3.41 -19.39 -3.61
C LEU A 25 -2.36 -20.51 -3.59
N ASN A 26 -1.39 -20.44 -4.48
CA ASN A 26 -0.28 -21.38 -4.48
C ASN A 26 0.89 -20.80 -3.71
N PHE A 27 1.07 -21.21 -2.47
CA PHE A 27 2.16 -20.73 -1.59
C PHE A 27 3.58 -21.08 -2.11
N ARG A 28 3.70 -21.91 -3.15
CA ARG A 28 4.98 -22.18 -3.81
C ARG A 28 5.62 -20.94 -4.43
N VAL A 29 4.82 -19.90 -4.74
CA VAL A 29 5.33 -18.61 -5.24
C VAL A 29 6.24 -17.91 -4.22
N LEU A 30 6.05 -18.17 -2.92
CA LEU A 30 6.92 -17.63 -1.86
C LEU A 30 8.35 -18.21 -1.86
N LYS A 31 8.60 -19.31 -2.57
CA LYS A 31 9.96 -19.83 -2.74
C LYS A 31 10.84 -18.91 -3.58
N TYR A 32 10.23 -18.09 -4.43
CA TYR A 32 10.96 -17.11 -5.25
C TYR A 32 11.33 -15.89 -4.41
N ARG A 33 12.63 -15.76 -4.04
CA ARG A 33 13.12 -14.70 -3.15
C ARG A 33 12.74 -13.30 -3.60
N ALA A 34 12.81 -13.03 -4.90
CA ALA A 34 12.45 -11.71 -5.45
C ALA A 34 10.96 -11.41 -5.27
N PHE A 35 10.09 -12.42 -5.45
CA PHE A 35 8.65 -12.29 -5.18
C PHE A 35 8.37 -12.01 -3.70
N SER A 36 8.97 -12.81 -2.80
CA SER A 36 8.78 -12.64 -1.36
C SER A 36 9.26 -11.28 -0.86
N PHE A 37 10.42 -10.81 -1.35
CA PHE A 37 10.91 -9.48 -1.02
C PHE A 37 9.98 -8.37 -1.51
N ALA A 38 9.52 -8.45 -2.76
CA ALA A 38 8.58 -7.50 -3.32
C ALA A 38 7.23 -7.53 -2.57
N MET A 39 6.77 -8.71 -2.14
CA MET A 39 5.55 -8.87 -1.36
C MET A 39 5.65 -8.22 0.02
N ILE A 40 6.77 -8.42 0.72
CA ILE A 40 7.02 -7.79 2.03
C ILE A 40 6.97 -6.26 1.89
N LEU A 41 7.69 -5.69 0.91
CA LEU A 41 7.65 -4.25 0.67
C LEU A 41 6.25 -3.76 0.32
N HIS A 42 5.51 -4.52 -0.48
CA HIS A 42 4.14 -4.18 -0.85
C HIS A 42 3.19 -4.19 0.36
N CYS A 43 3.34 -5.19 1.24
CA CYS A 43 2.60 -5.26 2.51
C CYS A 43 2.95 -4.09 3.44
N THR A 44 4.21 -3.69 3.52
CA THR A 44 4.65 -2.51 4.28
C THR A 44 4.00 -1.23 3.75
N ILE A 45 3.94 -1.06 2.42
CA ILE A 45 3.22 0.06 1.79
C ILE A 45 1.73 0.01 2.16
N ALA A 46 1.09 -1.15 2.07
CA ALA A 46 -0.32 -1.32 2.39
C ALA A 46 -0.64 -0.99 3.87
N LEU A 47 0.21 -1.46 4.79
CA LEU A 47 0.12 -1.14 6.21
C LEU A 47 0.20 0.38 6.45
N THR A 48 1.17 1.02 5.82
CA THR A 48 1.37 2.46 5.92
C THR A 48 0.16 3.25 5.39
N LEU A 49 -0.46 2.80 4.29
CA LEU A 49 -1.67 3.41 3.74
C LEU A 49 -2.89 3.22 4.64
N GLY A 50 -3.05 2.03 5.23
CA GLY A 50 -4.16 1.74 6.15
C GLY A 50 -4.12 2.59 7.41
N ILE A 51 -2.96 2.65 8.07
CA ILE A 51 -2.76 3.50 9.28
C ILE A 51 -3.04 4.97 8.96
N ASN A 52 -2.55 5.45 7.81
CA ASN A 52 -2.77 6.85 7.44
C ASN A 52 -4.22 7.21 7.15
N ALA A 53 -5.01 6.30 6.63
CA ALA A 53 -6.42 6.56 6.39
C ALA A 53 -7.14 6.93 7.71
N ILE A 54 -6.79 6.25 8.79
CA ILE A 54 -7.36 6.51 10.11
C ILE A 54 -6.74 7.76 10.74
N LEU A 55 -5.39 7.83 10.79
CA LEU A 55 -4.70 8.96 11.42
C LEU A 55 -5.06 10.30 10.78
N SER A 56 -5.20 10.35 9.46
CA SER A 56 -5.61 11.59 8.78
C SER A 56 -7.02 12.00 9.14
N GLN A 57 -7.96 11.05 9.29
CA GLN A 57 -9.32 11.36 9.74
C GLN A 57 -9.31 11.89 11.18
N PHE A 58 -8.63 11.21 12.09
CA PHE A 58 -8.51 11.68 13.49
C PHE A 58 -7.86 13.07 13.57
N TYR A 59 -6.77 13.30 12.84
CA TYR A 59 -6.06 14.57 12.85
C TYR A 59 -6.95 15.73 12.37
N PHE A 60 -7.63 15.55 11.23
CA PHE A 60 -8.45 16.62 10.65
C PHE A 60 -9.80 16.78 11.35
N GLN A 61 -10.50 15.70 11.68
CA GLN A 61 -11.84 15.77 12.26
C GLN A 61 -11.81 16.00 13.77
N THR A 62 -11.05 15.19 14.51
CA THR A 62 -11.01 15.28 15.98
C THR A 62 -9.99 16.32 16.44
N GLY A 63 -8.81 16.36 15.86
CA GLY A 63 -7.74 17.28 16.27
C GLY A 63 -7.99 18.72 15.84
N ARG A 64 -8.45 18.94 14.60
CA ARG A 64 -8.72 20.28 14.05
C ARG A 64 -10.20 20.67 14.00
N GLY A 65 -11.11 19.79 14.36
CA GLY A 65 -12.55 20.06 14.35
C GLY A 65 -13.14 20.30 12.96
N LEU A 66 -12.47 19.81 11.88
CA LEU A 66 -12.95 19.99 10.52
C LEU A 66 -14.10 19.03 10.21
N SER A 67 -15.04 19.48 9.37
CA SER A 67 -16.13 18.62 8.92
C SER A 67 -15.63 17.47 8.06
N PRO A 68 -16.33 16.32 8.00
CA PRO A 68 -15.98 15.21 7.12
C PRO A 68 -15.88 15.62 5.64
N ALA A 69 -16.73 16.53 5.18
CA ALA A 69 -16.73 17.06 3.82
C ALA A 69 -15.44 17.85 3.54
N THR A 70 -15.03 18.74 4.43
CA THR A 70 -13.79 19.52 4.31
C THR A 70 -12.57 18.60 4.34
N THR A 71 -12.56 17.61 5.23
CA THR A 71 -11.50 16.60 5.29
C THR A 71 -11.38 15.84 3.98
N GLY A 72 -12.50 15.42 3.39
CA GLY A 72 -12.53 14.76 2.08
C GLY A 72 -11.94 15.62 0.97
N LEU A 73 -12.28 16.91 0.91
CA LEU A 73 -11.71 17.86 -0.06
C LEU A 73 -10.19 18.01 0.10
N ILE A 74 -9.70 18.11 1.34
CA ILE A 74 -8.27 18.19 1.64
C ILE A 74 -7.54 16.93 1.15
N LEU A 75 -8.09 15.75 1.42
CA LEU A 75 -7.50 14.46 1.02
C LEU A 75 -7.65 14.15 -0.47
N MET A 76 -8.44 14.92 -1.22
CA MET A 76 -8.56 14.79 -2.66
C MET A 76 -7.24 15.15 -3.37
N PHE A 77 -6.51 16.18 -2.89
CA PHE A 77 -5.23 16.57 -3.48
C PHE A 77 -4.17 15.46 -3.45
N PRO A 78 -3.86 14.82 -2.31
CA PRO A 78 -2.97 13.65 -2.27
C PRO A 78 -3.42 12.51 -3.20
N SER A 79 -4.72 12.29 -3.33
CA SER A 79 -5.27 11.25 -4.22
C SER A 79 -5.02 11.57 -5.70
N ILE A 80 -5.12 12.84 -6.08
CA ILE A 80 -4.76 13.32 -7.43
C ILE A 80 -3.25 13.14 -7.66
N MET A 81 -2.40 13.45 -6.69
CA MET A 81 -0.96 13.24 -6.77
C MET A 81 -0.62 11.75 -6.97
N MET A 82 -1.34 10.85 -6.29
CA MET A 82 -1.20 9.41 -6.51
C MET A 82 -1.59 8.99 -7.92
N LEU A 83 -2.66 9.55 -8.48
CA LEU A 83 -3.09 9.29 -9.85
C LEU A 83 -2.03 9.74 -10.86
N LEU A 84 -1.53 10.97 -10.72
CA LEU A 84 -0.47 11.51 -11.57
C LEU A 84 0.81 10.68 -11.49
N GLY A 85 1.20 10.26 -10.28
CA GLY A 85 2.33 9.37 -10.08
C GLY A 85 2.16 8.02 -10.79
N ASN A 86 0.97 7.42 -10.75
CA ASN A 86 0.68 6.18 -11.47
C ASN A 86 0.76 6.35 -13.00
N MET A 87 0.30 7.49 -13.53
CA MET A 87 0.41 7.79 -14.97
C MET A 87 1.89 7.96 -15.37
N LEU A 88 2.65 8.72 -14.61
CA LEU A 88 4.07 8.95 -14.86
C LEU A 88 4.88 7.65 -14.77
N THR A 89 4.53 6.79 -13.81
CA THR A 89 5.18 5.49 -13.62
C THR A 89 5.04 4.61 -14.88
N LYS A 90 3.87 4.59 -15.50
CA LYS A 90 3.65 3.80 -16.73
C LYS A 90 4.59 4.22 -17.86
N GLU A 91 4.77 5.53 -18.03
CA GLU A 91 5.63 6.07 -19.09
C GLU A 91 7.13 5.85 -18.79
N LEU A 92 7.56 6.08 -17.56
CA LEU A 92 8.95 5.90 -17.16
C LEU A 92 9.35 4.43 -17.07
N HIS A 93 8.41 3.55 -16.71
CA HIS A 93 8.64 2.11 -16.69
C HIS A 93 8.96 1.55 -18.09
N LYS A 94 8.29 2.04 -19.14
CA LYS A 94 8.57 1.71 -20.53
C LYS A 94 10.00 2.07 -20.94
N LYS A 95 10.58 3.11 -20.34
CA LYS A 95 11.97 3.56 -20.56
C LYS A 95 13.03 2.76 -19.76
N GLY A 96 12.63 1.70 -19.07
CA GLY A 96 13.54 0.83 -18.31
C GLY A 96 14.04 1.39 -16.97
N LEU A 97 13.51 2.51 -16.49
CA LEU A 97 13.94 3.20 -15.27
C LEU A 97 13.40 2.55 -13.97
N ARG A 98 13.18 1.24 -13.96
CA ARG A 98 12.57 0.51 -12.84
C ARG A 98 13.24 0.78 -11.49
N LYS A 99 14.57 0.62 -11.40
CA LYS A 99 15.31 0.78 -10.14
C LYS A 99 15.19 2.22 -9.60
N SER A 100 15.36 3.21 -10.47
CA SER A 100 15.21 4.63 -10.12
C SER A 100 13.79 4.97 -9.65
N LEU A 101 12.77 4.36 -10.24
CA LEU A 101 11.38 4.59 -9.84
C LEU A 101 11.10 4.03 -8.44
N ILE A 102 11.59 2.82 -8.13
CA ILE A 102 11.42 2.22 -6.81
C ILE A 102 12.19 3.03 -5.75
N SER A 103 13.48 3.27 -5.95
CA SER A 103 14.30 3.98 -4.96
C SER A 103 13.89 5.45 -4.82
N GLY A 104 13.67 6.15 -5.91
CA GLY A 104 13.23 7.55 -5.90
C GLY A 104 11.83 7.71 -5.32
N GLY A 105 10.91 6.81 -5.66
CA GLY A 105 9.56 6.80 -5.09
C GLY A 105 9.55 6.55 -3.58
N LEU A 106 10.34 5.58 -3.10
CA LEU A 106 10.46 5.31 -1.67
C LEU A 106 11.15 6.46 -0.92
N LEU A 107 12.18 7.09 -1.49
CA LEU A 107 12.82 8.28 -0.92
C LEU A 107 11.84 9.45 -0.79
N LEU A 108 11.08 9.72 -1.84
CA LEU A 108 10.03 10.74 -1.83
C LEU A 108 8.97 10.48 -0.78
N ALA A 109 8.53 9.23 -0.66
CA ALA A 109 7.58 8.81 0.37
C ALA A 109 8.16 8.96 1.78
N LEU A 110 9.45 8.66 1.96
CA LEU A 110 10.16 8.84 3.24
C LEU A 110 10.22 10.32 3.63
N LEU A 111 10.60 11.20 2.70
CA LEU A 111 10.65 12.64 2.94
C LEU A 111 9.27 13.21 3.30
N GLY A 112 8.23 12.79 2.59
CA GLY A 112 6.85 13.12 2.94
C GLY A 112 6.46 12.67 4.35
N ASN A 113 6.86 11.44 4.74
CA ASN A 113 6.61 10.92 6.10
C ASN A 113 7.38 11.72 7.16
N LEU A 114 8.65 12.05 6.92
CA LEU A 114 9.45 12.87 7.85
C LEU A 114 8.82 14.25 8.06
N GLY A 115 8.29 14.87 7.00
CA GLY A 115 7.51 16.11 7.11
C GLY A 115 6.27 15.93 8.00
N LEU A 116 5.58 14.79 7.89
CA LEU A 116 4.41 14.49 8.72
C LEU A 116 4.74 14.18 10.19
N CYS A 117 5.96 13.74 10.51
CA CYS A 117 6.40 13.53 11.90
C CYS A 117 6.51 14.84 12.70
N ASN A 118 6.69 15.98 12.03
CA ASN A 118 6.79 17.30 12.64
C ASN A 118 5.46 18.08 12.66
N LEU A 119 4.32 17.37 12.46
CA LEU A 119 3.01 18.01 12.47
C LEU A 119 2.59 18.40 13.89
N THR A 120 2.12 19.65 14.01
CA THR A 120 1.41 20.17 15.16
C THR A 120 -0.03 20.53 14.76
N LEU A 121 -0.91 20.74 15.72
CA LEU A 121 -2.29 21.18 15.44
C LEU A 121 -2.34 22.57 14.78
N GLU A 122 -1.29 23.38 14.96
CA GLU A 122 -1.17 24.73 14.38
C GLU A 122 -0.44 24.76 13.03
N SER A 123 0.06 23.60 12.56
CA SER A 123 0.80 23.52 11.29
C SER A 123 -0.03 24.04 10.11
N ASN A 124 0.62 24.76 9.18
CA ASN A 124 -0.03 25.29 8.00
C ASN A 124 -0.64 24.15 7.16
N LEU A 125 -1.92 24.30 6.78
CA LEU A 125 -2.65 23.31 6.00
C LEU A 125 -1.95 23.00 4.67
N ILE A 126 -1.37 24.02 4.01
CA ILE A 126 -0.65 23.85 2.75
C ILE A 126 0.57 22.93 2.94
N PHE A 127 1.31 23.10 4.03
CA PHE A 127 2.45 22.24 4.36
C PHE A 127 2.01 20.79 4.55
N ILE A 128 0.92 20.57 5.30
CA ILE A 128 0.39 19.23 5.56
C ILE A 128 -0.03 18.55 4.26
N VAL A 129 -0.82 19.25 3.44
CA VAL A 129 -1.32 18.74 2.15
C VAL A 129 -0.16 18.44 1.19
N SER A 130 0.89 19.27 1.18
CA SER A 130 2.09 19.05 0.37
C SER A 130 2.85 17.80 0.82
N CYS A 131 3.02 17.59 2.13
CA CYS A 131 3.67 16.37 2.67
C CYS A 131 2.88 15.11 2.33
N PHE A 132 1.55 15.14 2.48
CA PHE A 132 0.68 14.03 2.05
C PHE A 132 0.79 13.80 0.54
N GLY A 133 0.72 14.86 -0.27
CA GLY A 133 0.84 14.77 -1.73
C GLY A 133 2.17 14.15 -2.17
N MET A 134 3.28 14.62 -1.62
CA MET A 134 4.62 14.12 -1.89
C MET A 134 4.77 12.63 -1.52
N ARG A 135 4.23 12.25 -0.38
CA ARG A 135 4.22 10.86 0.07
C ARG A 135 3.41 9.96 -0.84
N PHE A 136 2.15 10.31 -1.16
CA PHE A 136 1.28 9.50 -2.02
C PHE A 136 1.83 9.41 -3.45
N PHE A 137 2.40 10.50 -3.97
CA PHE A 137 3.10 10.52 -5.25
C PHE A 137 4.30 9.56 -5.24
N GLY A 138 5.15 9.63 -4.20
CA GLY A 138 6.29 8.72 -4.04
C GLY A 138 5.88 7.25 -3.97
N LEU A 139 4.85 6.91 -3.17
CA LEU A 139 4.35 5.55 -3.08
C LEU A 139 3.80 5.04 -4.42
N SER A 140 3.13 5.87 -5.19
CA SER A 140 2.60 5.49 -6.50
C SER A 140 3.70 5.20 -7.52
N LEU A 141 4.82 5.94 -7.48
CA LEU A 141 5.99 5.68 -8.32
C LEU A 141 6.63 4.32 -8.04
N ALA A 142 6.66 3.89 -6.79
CA ALA A 142 7.29 2.64 -6.37
C ALA A 142 6.38 1.41 -6.55
N GLN A 143 5.08 1.55 -6.35
CA GLN A 143 4.14 0.43 -6.21
C GLN A 143 4.05 -0.45 -7.47
N MET A 144 3.87 0.14 -8.65
CA MET A 144 3.72 -0.61 -9.90
C MET A 144 5.02 -1.33 -10.32
N PRO A 145 6.21 -0.67 -10.35
CA PRO A 145 7.46 -1.35 -10.69
C PRO A 145 7.82 -2.46 -9.69
N LEU A 146 7.49 -2.27 -8.42
CA LEU A 146 7.72 -3.26 -7.37
C LEU A 146 6.87 -4.52 -7.58
N THR A 147 5.58 -4.34 -7.90
CA THR A 147 4.66 -5.45 -8.20
C THR A 147 5.15 -6.23 -9.42
N ASN A 148 5.52 -5.52 -10.50
CA ASN A 148 6.02 -6.14 -11.73
C ASN A 148 7.33 -6.91 -11.47
N TYR A 149 8.25 -6.34 -10.68
CA TYR A 149 9.49 -6.99 -10.28
C TYR A 149 9.25 -8.34 -9.60
N GLY A 150 8.29 -8.40 -8.69
CA GLY A 150 7.94 -9.64 -8.02
C GLY A 150 7.27 -10.65 -8.96
N LEU A 151 6.36 -10.20 -9.83
CA LEU A 151 5.63 -11.07 -10.76
C LEU A 151 6.53 -11.66 -11.84
N GLU A 152 7.51 -10.90 -12.35
CA GLU A 152 8.48 -11.37 -13.36
C GLU A 152 9.41 -12.47 -12.84
N ALA A 153 9.61 -12.54 -11.52
CA ALA A 153 10.43 -13.57 -10.88
C ALA A 153 9.72 -14.93 -10.78
N VAL A 154 8.43 -14.98 -11.10
CA VAL A 154 7.58 -16.18 -11.00
C VAL A 154 7.29 -16.71 -12.41
N PRO A 155 7.30 -18.05 -12.62
CA PRO A 155 6.90 -18.64 -13.92
C PRO A 155 5.52 -18.17 -14.36
N ARG A 156 5.32 -18.03 -15.68
CA ARG A 156 4.05 -17.54 -16.26
C ARG A 156 2.81 -18.32 -15.80
N GLU A 157 2.95 -19.62 -15.60
CA GLU A 157 1.91 -20.52 -15.12
C GLU A 157 1.42 -20.15 -13.70
N LEU A 158 2.29 -19.58 -12.87
CA LEU A 158 2.00 -19.21 -11.50
C LEU A 158 1.69 -17.71 -11.32
N THR A 159 1.75 -16.91 -12.39
CA THR A 159 1.53 -15.44 -12.31
C THR A 159 0.15 -15.09 -11.79
N GLY A 160 -0.89 -15.84 -12.15
CA GLY A 160 -2.23 -15.65 -11.61
C GLY A 160 -2.30 -15.87 -10.11
N HIS A 161 -1.66 -16.93 -9.62
CA HIS A 161 -1.56 -17.21 -8.18
C HIS A 161 -0.73 -16.16 -7.44
N ALA A 162 0.34 -15.67 -8.04
CA ALA A 162 1.17 -14.61 -7.50
C ALA A 162 0.38 -13.29 -7.35
N THR A 163 -0.40 -12.92 -8.37
CA THR A 163 -1.27 -11.73 -8.32
C THR A 163 -2.35 -11.85 -7.25
N SER A 164 -2.98 -13.02 -7.14
CA SER A 164 -3.97 -13.30 -6.09
C SER A 164 -3.34 -13.19 -4.71
N MET A 165 -2.10 -13.65 -4.55
CA MET A 165 -1.37 -13.60 -3.30
C MET A 165 -0.97 -12.17 -2.90
N TYR A 166 -0.58 -11.31 -3.87
CA TYR A 166 -0.40 -9.87 -3.63
C TYR A 166 -1.68 -9.20 -3.13
N ASN A 167 -2.80 -9.45 -3.79
CA ASN A 167 -4.07 -8.85 -3.42
C ASN A 167 -4.55 -9.33 -2.05
N TRP A 168 -4.42 -10.62 -1.78
CA TRP A 168 -4.77 -11.19 -0.48
C TRP A 168 -3.90 -10.63 0.65
N GLY A 169 -2.57 -10.63 0.47
CA GLY A 169 -1.65 -10.08 1.47
C GLY A 169 -1.88 -8.60 1.74
N LYS A 170 -2.05 -7.78 0.68
CA LYS A 170 -2.40 -6.37 0.79
C LYS A 170 -3.69 -6.16 1.58
N GLN A 171 -4.74 -6.91 1.26
CA GLN A 171 -6.05 -6.76 1.90
C GLN A 171 -6.01 -7.15 3.38
N LEU A 172 -5.33 -8.26 3.71
CA LEU A 172 -5.14 -8.67 5.10
C LEU A 172 -4.42 -7.60 5.91
N VAL A 173 -3.26 -7.14 5.42
CA VAL A 173 -2.46 -6.13 6.13
C VAL A 173 -3.22 -4.82 6.27
N GLN A 174 -3.95 -4.40 5.24
CA GLN A 174 -4.76 -3.19 5.29
C GLN A 174 -5.90 -3.31 6.30
N THR A 175 -6.59 -4.46 6.34
CA THR A 175 -7.66 -4.71 7.31
C THR A 175 -7.12 -4.75 8.73
N ILE A 176 -5.98 -5.42 8.96
CA ILE A 176 -5.34 -5.46 10.28
C ILE A 176 -4.94 -4.05 10.71
N SER A 177 -4.33 -3.26 9.83
CA SER A 177 -3.88 -1.90 10.15
C SER A 177 -5.02 -0.94 10.49
N THR A 178 -6.21 -1.15 9.92
CA THR A 178 -7.40 -0.33 10.22
C THR A 178 -8.14 -0.77 11.50
N ASN A 179 -7.84 -1.95 12.06
CA ASN A 179 -8.51 -2.46 13.26
C ASN A 179 -7.63 -2.43 14.52
N ILE A 180 -6.33 -2.12 14.39
CA ILE A 180 -5.39 -2.03 15.54
C ILE A 180 -5.46 -0.65 16.21
N LEU A 181 -5.90 0.38 15.52
CA LEU A 181 -6.08 1.75 16.01
C LEU A 181 -7.51 2.00 16.47
#